data_1a9b86a3d90cb5e8e6411ef81010f950
#
_entry.id   1a9b86a3d90cb5e8e6411ef81010f950
#
_cell.length_a   1.000
_cell.length_b   1.000
_cell.length_c   1.000
_cell.angle_alpha   90.00
_cell.angle_beta   90.00
_cell.angle_gamma   90.00
#
_symmetry.space_group_name_H-M   'P 1'
#
loop_
_entity.id
_entity.type
_entity.pdbx_description
1 polymer ?
#
loop_
_entity_poly.entity_id
_entity_poly.type
_entity_poly.pdbx_seq_one_letter_code
_entity_poly.pdbx_strand_id
1 'polypeptide(L)'
;MKIFQREQRSLFGEILDWMLTPLLLLWPVSLALTWLVAQGLANKPFDRALEYNAHALAQLVTVQHSKVQFNLPQPASEILRADDSDIVYYQVTGPGRKFLSGERDLPLPDDDDHTAPGEVRLRDAELRGVEIRVAYIWVRLALPDAPLALVQVAETREK
;
A
#
# COMPACT_ATOMS: atom_id res chain seq x y z
N MET A 1 6.83 -36.65 -57.77
CA MET A 1 7.91 -35.87 -57.11
C MET A 1 7.43 -34.76 -56.21
N LYS A 2 6.33 -34.14 -56.50
CA LYS A 2 5.75 -33.10 -55.60
C LYS A 2 5.25 -33.65 -54.25
N ILE A 3 4.91 -34.94 -54.17
CA ILE A 3 4.43 -35.59 -52.94
C ILE A 3 5.57 -35.78 -51.91
N PHE A 4 6.77 -36.11 -52.37
CA PHE A 4 7.95 -36.26 -51.51
C PHE A 4 8.44 -34.96 -50.90
N GLN A 5 8.36 -33.87 -51.61
CA GLN A 5 8.70 -32.55 -51.09
C GLN A 5 7.69 -32.04 -50.05
N ARG A 6 6.42 -32.42 -50.17
CA ARG A 6 5.39 -32.12 -49.17
C ARG A 6 5.57 -32.87 -47.84
N GLU A 7 5.96 -34.16 -47.94
CA GLU A 7 6.23 -34.97 -46.75
C GLU A 7 7.47 -34.48 -45.99
N GLN A 8 8.54 -34.12 -46.70
CA GLN A 8 9.74 -33.56 -46.08
C GLN A 8 9.48 -32.20 -45.41
N ARG A 9 8.65 -31.36 -46.04
CA ARG A 9 8.25 -30.10 -45.44
C ARG A 9 7.33 -30.27 -44.25
N SER A 10 6.44 -31.26 -44.26
CA SER A 10 5.55 -31.51 -43.11
C SER A 10 6.30 -32.08 -41.93
N LEU A 11 7.29 -32.94 -42.10
CA LEU A 11 8.15 -33.44 -41.04
C LEU A 11 9.03 -32.34 -40.43
N PHE A 12 9.61 -31.50 -41.26
CA PHE A 12 10.41 -30.37 -40.83
C PHE A 12 9.52 -29.30 -40.14
N GLY A 13 8.34 -29.05 -40.66
CA GLY A 13 7.34 -28.16 -40.11
C GLY A 13 6.79 -28.67 -38.78
N GLU A 14 6.54 -29.97 -38.65
CA GLU A 14 6.12 -30.59 -37.38
C GLU A 14 7.20 -30.47 -36.30
N ILE A 15 8.45 -30.75 -36.62
CA ILE A 15 9.57 -30.62 -35.67
C ILE A 15 9.78 -29.18 -35.29
N LEU A 16 9.71 -28.25 -36.24
CA LEU A 16 9.79 -26.81 -36.00
C LEU A 16 8.61 -26.32 -35.15
N ASP A 17 7.39 -26.75 -35.47
CA ASP A 17 6.20 -26.40 -34.66
C ASP A 17 6.29 -26.96 -33.25
N TRP A 18 6.79 -28.17 -33.09
CA TRP A 18 7.00 -28.77 -31.78
C TRP A 18 8.06 -28.05 -30.93
N MET A 19 9.09 -27.48 -31.58
CA MET A 19 10.12 -26.68 -30.91
C MET A 19 9.71 -25.22 -30.74
N LEU A 20 9.00 -24.64 -31.69
CA LEU A 20 8.56 -23.25 -31.67
C LEU A 20 7.37 -23.02 -30.74
N THR A 21 6.44 -23.98 -30.63
CA THR A 21 5.25 -23.84 -29.81
C THR A 21 5.58 -23.62 -28.32
N PRO A 22 6.43 -24.45 -27.65
CA PRO A 22 6.81 -24.18 -26.27
C PRO A 22 7.64 -22.90 -26.12
N LEU A 23 8.48 -22.56 -27.11
CA LEU A 23 9.25 -21.29 -27.11
C LEU A 23 8.35 -20.07 -27.24
N LEU A 24 7.34 -20.12 -28.10
CA LEU A 24 6.36 -19.06 -28.27
C LEU A 24 5.47 -18.88 -27.03
N LEU A 25 5.17 -19.96 -26.33
CA LEU A 25 4.41 -19.92 -25.06
C LEU A 25 5.26 -19.42 -23.89
N LEU A 26 6.56 -19.74 -23.88
CA LEU A 26 7.48 -19.30 -22.83
C LEU A 26 7.69 -17.77 -22.82
N TRP A 27 7.73 -17.15 -23.97
CA TRP A 27 7.91 -15.70 -24.09
C TRP A 27 6.80 -14.89 -23.42
N PRO A 28 5.52 -15.05 -23.79
CA PRO A 28 4.45 -14.28 -23.13
C PRO A 28 4.25 -14.65 -21.67
N VAL A 29 4.45 -15.91 -21.31
CA VAL A 29 4.38 -16.35 -19.90
C VAL A 29 5.50 -15.73 -19.09
N SER A 30 6.72 -15.71 -19.60
CA SER A 30 7.87 -15.08 -18.96
C SER A 30 7.67 -13.58 -18.78
N LEU A 31 7.18 -12.88 -19.80
CA LEU A 31 6.85 -11.46 -19.74
C LEU A 31 5.74 -11.18 -18.74
N ALA A 32 4.69 -11.99 -18.72
CA ALA A 32 3.58 -11.86 -17.76
C ALA A 32 4.05 -12.09 -16.33
N LEU A 33 4.87 -13.11 -16.09
CA LEU A 33 5.46 -13.37 -14.76
C LEU A 33 6.38 -12.24 -14.32
N THR A 34 7.24 -11.75 -15.20
CA THR A 34 8.13 -10.62 -14.89
C THR A 34 7.34 -9.38 -14.56
N TRP A 35 6.28 -9.10 -15.30
CA TRP A 35 5.40 -7.98 -15.06
C TRP A 35 4.66 -8.07 -13.72
N LEU A 36 4.11 -9.25 -13.41
CA LEU A 36 3.46 -9.51 -12.13
C LEU A 36 4.41 -9.37 -10.94
N VAL A 37 5.62 -9.92 -11.07
CA VAL A 37 6.66 -9.81 -10.04
C VAL A 37 7.12 -8.36 -9.89
N ALA A 38 7.31 -7.63 -10.98
CA ALA A 38 7.68 -6.23 -10.95
C ALA A 38 6.63 -5.37 -10.27
N GLN A 39 5.35 -5.58 -10.55
CA GLN A 39 4.25 -4.88 -9.86
C GLN A 39 4.19 -5.22 -8.37
N GLY A 40 4.31 -6.50 -8.03
CA GLY A 40 4.30 -6.94 -6.65
C GLY A 40 5.48 -6.40 -5.84
N LEU A 41 6.65 -6.32 -6.44
CA LEU A 41 7.87 -5.80 -5.79
C LEU A 41 7.88 -4.27 -5.69
N ALA A 42 7.30 -3.57 -6.66
CA ALA A 42 7.29 -2.11 -6.67
C ALA A 42 6.40 -1.52 -5.56
N ASN A 43 5.30 -2.18 -5.21
CA ASN A 43 4.35 -1.70 -4.20
C ASN A 43 4.69 -2.14 -2.77
N LYS A 44 5.33 -3.30 -2.59
CA LYS A 44 5.64 -3.85 -1.26
C LYS A 44 6.52 -2.98 -0.37
N PRO A 45 7.64 -2.37 -0.84
CA PRO A 45 8.47 -1.54 0.03
C PRO A 45 7.77 -0.27 0.49
N PHE A 46 6.94 0.34 -0.34
CA PHE A 46 6.15 1.52 0.01
C PHE A 46 5.10 1.19 1.08
N ASP A 47 4.38 0.10 0.90
CA ASP A 47 3.36 -0.34 1.85
C ASP A 47 3.98 -0.65 3.22
N ARG A 48 5.15 -1.27 3.27
CA ARG A 48 5.88 -1.53 4.51
C ARG A 48 6.33 -0.26 5.23
N ALA A 49 6.80 0.73 4.47
CA ALA A 49 7.19 2.00 5.03
C ALA A 49 5.98 2.74 5.64
N LEU A 50 4.84 2.73 4.96
CA LEU A 50 3.59 3.29 5.46
C LEU A 50 3.10 2.56 6.71
N GLU A 51 3.13 1.23 6.73
CA GLU A 51 2.78 0.43 7.89
C GLU A 51 3.67 0.75 9.10
N TYR A 52 4.96 0.84 8.87
CA TYR A 52 5.93 1.19 9.91
C TYR A 52 5.66 2.59 10.47
N ASN A 53 5.43 3.56 9.60
CA ASN A 53 5.10 4.92 10.01
C ASN A 53 3.79 4.99 10.79
N ALA A 54 2.77 4.24 10.37
CA ALA A 54 1.50 4.16 11.07
C ALA A 54 1.67 3.58 12.48
N HIS A 55 2.45 2.51 12.63
CA HIS A 55 2.76 1.94 13.93
C HIS A 55 3.56 2.91 14.82
N ALA A 56 4.54 3.59 14.26
CA ALA A 56 5.35 4.56 14.98
C ALA A 56 4.50 5.73 15.50
N LEU A 57 3.62 6.26 14.67
CA LEU A 57 2.70 7.34 15.06
C LEU A 57 1.66 6.86 16.09
N ALA A 58 1.19 5.62 15.95
CA ALA A 58 0.24 5.04 16.92
C ALA A 58 0.81 4.97 18.33
N GLN A 59 2.11 4.75 18.48
CA GLN A 59 2.78 4.73 19.76
C GLN A 59 2.87 6.12 20.43
N LEU A 60 2.77 7.19 19.65
CA LEU A 60 2.82 8.56 20.15
C LEU A 60 1.47 9.06 20.69
N VAL A 61 0.40 8.32 20.40
CA VAL A 61 -0.93 8.62 20.97
C VAL A 61 -0.94 8.19 22.43
N THR A 62 -1.05 9.16 23.33
CA THR A 62 -1.04 8.92 24.77
C THR A 62 -2.26 9.53 25.43
N VAL A 63 -2.60 9.00 26.62
CA VAL A 63 -3.67 9.54 27.45
C VAL A 63 -3.03 10.15 28.69
N GLN A 64 -3.21 11.45 28.87
CA GLN A 64 -2.79 12.17 30.07
C GLN A 64 -3.97 12.95 30.64
N HIS A 65 -4.16 12.82 31.96
CA HIS A 65 -5.25 13.50 32.68
C HIS A 65 -6.64 13.26 32.08
N SER A 66 -6.92 12.03 31.66
CA SER A 66 -8.15 11.60 30.98
C SER A 66 -8.37 12.29 29.59
N LYS A 67 -7.34 12.89 29.04
CA LYS A 67 -7.37 13.51 27.70
C LYS A 67 -6.44 12.77 26.77
N VAL A 68 -6.90 12.56 25.55
CA VAL A 68 -6.09 11.99 24.47
C VAL A 68 -5.14 13.05 23.94
N GLN A 69 -3.85 12.76 23.96
CA GLN A 69 -2.81 13.64 23.45
C GLN A 69 -1.98 12.92 22.39
N PHE A 70 -1.61 13.67 21.36
CA PHE A 70 -0.67 13.23 20.35
C PHE A 70 0.52 14.19 20.34
N ASN A 71 1.69 13.68 20.72
CA ASN A 71 2.93 14.43 20.72
C ASN A 71 3.86 13.87 19.66
N LEU A 72 4.05 14.63 18.56
CA LEU A 72 5.03 14.31 17.54
C LEU A 72 6.33 15.07 17.84
N PRO A 73 7.43 14.38 18.22
CA PRO A 73 8.72 15.04 18.39
C PRO A 73 9.20 15.67 17.08
N GLN A 74 9.86 16.81 17.17
CA GLN A 74 10.40 17.47 15.97
C GLN A 74 11.28 16.57 15.09
N PRO A 75 12.19 15.72 15.64
CA PRO A 75 12.96 14.79 14.81
C PRO A 75 12.10 13.82 14.00
N ALA A 76 10.99 13.33 14.57
CA ALA A 76 10.07 12.45 13.85
C ALA A 76 9.33 13.17 12.73
N SER A 77 8.95 14.44 12.93
CA SER A 77 8.31 15.23 11.88
C SER A 77 9.26 15.56 10.74
N GLU A 78 10.55 15.73 11.02
CA GLU A 78 11.58 15.91 9.99
C GLU A 78 11.80 14.65 9.17
N ILE A 79 11.78 13.48 9.80
CA ILE A 79 11.89 12.20 9.10
C ILE A 79 10.71 12.00 8.13
N LEU A 80 9.50 12.37 8.53
CA LEU A 80 8.32 12.31 7.67
C LEU A 80 8.40 13.29 6.49
N ARG A 81 9.17 14.36 6.63
CA ARG A 81 9.36 15.39 5.59
C ARG A 81 10.63 15.21 4.77
N ALA A 82 11.54 14.33 5.18
CA ALA A 82 12.88 14.22 4.62
C ALA A 82 12.93 13.60 3.22
N ASP A 83 11.86 13.01 2.75
CA ASP A 83 11.79 12.49 1.39
C ASP A 83 11.16 13.56 0.48
N ASP A 84 12.02 14.33 -0.19
CA ASP A 84 11.61 15.46 -1.05
C ASP A 84 10.82 15.03 -2.30
N SER A 85 10.77 13.73 -2.59
CA SER A 85 10.07 13.21 -3.77
C SER A 85 8.61 12.84 -3.50
N ASP A 86 8.28 12.48 -2.27
CA ASP A 86 6.94 12.04 -1.91
C ASP A 86 6.42 12.84 -0.72
N ILE A 87 5.25 13.42 -0.88
CA ILE A 87 4.61 14.17 0.19
C ILE A 87 3.90 13.18 1.12
N VAL A 88 4.33 13.13 2.36
CA VAL A 88 3.73 12.29 3.38
C VAL A 88 2.77 13.12 4.24
N TYR A 89 1.54 12.66 4.33
CA TYR A 89 0.52 13.26 5.18
C TYR A 89 0.23 12.33 6.35
N TYR A 90 -0.15 12.87 7.47
CA TYR A 90 -0.65 12.09 8.60
C TYR A 90 -1.90 12.73 9.19
N GLN A 91 -2.72 11.94 9.85
CA GLN A 91 -3.88 12.42 10.59
C GLN A 91 -4.07 11.56 11.82
N VAL A 92 -4.31 12.20 12.93
CA VAL A 92 -4.69 11.54 14.19
C VAL A 92 -6.06 12.04 14.61
N THR A 93 -6.97 11.10 14.78
CA THR A 93 -8.36 11.36 15.16
C THR A 93 -8.66 10.63 16.44
N GLY A 94 -9.17 11.34 17.44
CA GLY A 94 -9.57 10.78 18.73
C GLY A 94 -10.94 10.11 18.70
N PRO A 95 -11.43 9.67 19.87
CA PRO A 95 -12.75 9.09 19.99
C PRO A 95 -13.84 10.04 19.51
N GLY A 96 -14.86 9.50 18.83
CA GLY A 96 -15.93 10.30 18.24
C GLY A 96 -15.51 11.13 17.05
N ARG A 97 -14.45 10.72 16.33
CA ARG A 97 -13.93 11.40 15.15
C ARG A 97 -13.42 12.82 15.41
N LYS A 98 -12.98 13.09 16.62
CA LYS A 98 -12.42 14.38 16.97
C LYS A 98 -11.01 14.52 16.39
N PHE A 99 -10.80 15.51 15.54
CA PHE A 99 -9.47 15.80 14.99
C PHE A 99 -8.49 16.21 16.10
N LEU A 100 -7.31 15.59 16.13
CA LEU A 100 -6.26 15.89 17.09
C LEU A 100 -5.05 16.55 16.45
N SER A 101 -4.55 16.00 15.34
CA SER A 101 -3.35 16.52 14.67
C SER A 101 -3.28 16.07 13.22
N GLY A 102 -2.53 16.81 12.42
CA GLY A 102 -2.19 16.45 11.04
C GLY A 102 -3.07 17.12 10.00
N GLU A 103 -3.29 16.43 8.89
CA GLU A 103 -4.08 16.91 7.75
C GLU A 103 -5.56 16.67 7.98
N ARG A 104 -6.34 17.75 8.02
CA ARG A 104 -7.80 17.67 8.26
C ARG A 104 -8.59 17.10 7.08
N ASP A 105 -8.09 17.33 5.86
CA ASP A 105 -8.78 16.96 4.62
C ASP A 105 -8.57 15.47 4.26
N LEU A 106 -7.75 14.77 5.02
CA LEU A 106 -7.52 13.34 4.78
C LEU A 106 -8.82 12.54 5.01
N PRO A 107 -9.30 11.78 4.01
CA PRO A 107 -10.55 11.05 4.16
C PRO A 107 -10.48 10.02 5.28
N LEU A 108 -11.57 9.89 6.02
CA LEU A 108 -11.71 8.86 7.03
C LEU A 108 -12.12 7.52 6.38
N PRO A 109 -11.74 6.37 6.98
CA PRO A 109 -12.24 5.08 6.52
C PRO A 109 -13.75 4.98 6.74
N ASP A 110 -14.38 4.05 6.01
CA ASP A 110 -15.82 3.82 6.11
C ASP A 110 -16.25 3.41 7.52
N ASP A 111 -17.46 3.79 7.89
CA ASP A 111 -18.03 3.47 9.21
C ASP A 111 -18.16 1.97 9.47
N ASP A 112 -18.26 1.18 8.41
CA ASP A 112 -18.39 -0.27 8.46
C ASP A 112 -17.04 -1.00 8.60
N ASP A 113 -15.95 -0.27 8.80
CA ASP A 113 -14.64 -0.88 8.96
C ASP A 113 -14.49 -1.55 10.33
N HIS A 114 -14.52 -2.87 10.31
CA HIS A 114 -14.37 -3.71 11.51
C HIS A 114 -12.94 -4.19 11.73
N THR A 115 -11.96 -3.37 11.36
CA THR A 115 -10.55 -3.70 11.58
C THR A 115 -10.25 -3.83 13.07
N ALA A 116 -9.55 -4.90 13.45
CA ALA A 116 -9.14 -5.12 14.83
C ALA A 116 -8.14 -4.04 15.30
N PRO A 117 -8.25 -3.53 16.53
CA PRO A 117 -7.27 -2.58 17.03
C PRO A 117 -5.85 -3.13 17.02
N GLY A 118 -4.90 -2.31 16.59
CA GLY A 118 -3.50 -2.71 16.45
C GLY A 118 -3.14 -3.33 15.10
N GLU A 119 -4.11 -3.57 14.24
CA GLU A 119 -3.89 -4.07 12.89
C GLU A 119 -3.83 -2.93 11.88
N VAL A 120 -2.74 -2.85 11.12
CA VAL A 120 -2.60 -1.84 10.07
C VAL A 120 -3.29 -2.33 8.80
N ARG A 121 -4.10 -1.48 8.20
CA ARG A 121 -4.71 -1.70 6.90
C ARG A 121 -4.29 -0.62 5.92
N LEU A 122 -4.27 -1.01 4.66
CA LEU A 122 -3.93 -0.14 3.54
C LEU A 122 -5.17 0.09 2.68
N ARG A 123 -5.33 1.30 2.20
CA ARG A 123 -6.39 1.67 1.27
C ARG A 123 -5.92 2.73 0.29
N ASP A 124 -6.56 2.80 -0.84
CA ASP A 124 -6.38 3.91 -1.78
C ASP A 124 -7.45 4.98 -1.51
N ALA A 125 -7.03 6.23 -1.58
CA ALA A 125 -7.91 7.37 -1.38
C ALA A 125 -7.48 8.52 -2.27
N GLU A 126 -8.24 9.59 -2.26
CA GLU A 126 -7.95 10.82 -2.99
C GLU A 126 -7.97 12.01 -2.03
N LEU A 127 -6.93 12.81 -2.10
CA LEU A 127 -6.79 14.03 -1.31
C LEU A 127 -6.60 15.21 -2.26
N ARG A 128 -7.56 16.12 -2.30
CA ARG A 128 -7.55 17.32 -3.15
C ARG A 128 -7.27 17.03 -4.63
N GLY A 129 -7.84 15.94 -5.16
CA GLY A 129 -7.67 15.53 -6.54
C GLY A 129 -6.40 14.72 -6.82
N VAL A 130 -5.61 14.39 -5.80
CA VAL A 130 -4.39 13.59 -5.92
C VAL A 130 -4.61 12.20 -5.33
N GLU A 131 -4.25 11.16 -6.07
CA GLU A 131 -4.31 9.79 -5.57
C GLU A 131 -3.26 9.55 -4.48
N ILE A 132 -3.71 9.01 -3.36
CA ILE A 132 -2.86 8.70 -2.21
C ILE A 132 -3.04 7.25 -1.78
N ARG A 133 -1.98 6.70 -1.22
CA ARG A 133 -2.02 5.42 -0.51
C ARG A 133 -2.04 5.69 0.99
N VAL A 134 -3.00 5.14 1.69
CA VAL A 134 -3.22 5.38 3.11
C VAL A 134 -3.02 4.10 3.90
N ALA A 135 -2.17 4.15 4.92
CA ALA A 135 -2.10 3.14 5.96
C ALA A 135 -2.79 3.69 7.20
N TYR A 136 -3.68 2.91 7.78
CA TYR A 136 -4.40 3.33 8.98
C TYR A 136 -4.45 2.21 10.03
N ILE A 137 -4.47 2.63 11.28
CA ILE A 137 -4.52 1.75 12.44
C ILE A 137 -5.45 2.33 13.48
N TRP A 138 -6.28 1.47 14.05
CA TRP A 138 -7.09 1.81 15.21
C TRP A 138 -6.31 1.52 16.48
N VAL A 139 -6.25 2.48 17.37
CA VAL A 139 -5.53 2.39 18.64
C VAL A 139 -6.53 2.40 19.78
N ARG A 140 -6.46 1.39 20.63
CA ARG A 140 -7.27 1.35 21.85
C ARG A 140 -6.64 2.24 22.92
N LEU A 141 -7.42 3.16 23.44
CA LEU A 141 -6.96 4.10 24.45
C LEU A 141 -7.14 3.53 25.86
N ALA A 142 -6.24 3.91 26.75
CA ALA A 142 -6.30 3.54 28.17
C ALA A 142 -7.28 4.45 28.97
N LEU A 143 -8.53 4.50 28.50
CA LEU A 143 -9.61 5.25 29.11
C LEU A 143 -10.75 4.30 29.49
N PRO A 144 -11.68 4.70 30.41
CA PRO A 144 -12.91 3.95 30.63
C PRO A 144 -13.63 3.72 29.28
N ASP A 145 -14.18 2.52 29.09
CA ASP A 145 -14.81 2.05 27.85
C ASP A 145 -13.85 1.78 26.68
N ALA A 146 -12.53 1.91 26.89
CA ALA A 146 -11.48 1.65 25.90
C ALA A 146 -11.83 2.18 24.50
N PRO A 147 -12.07 3.51 24.35
CA PRO A 147 -12.42 4.08 23.05
C PRO A 147 -11.26 3.96 22.06
N LEU A 148 -11.57 4.00 20.76
CA LEU A 148 -10.60 3.87 19.70
C LEU A 148 -10.21 5.23 19.16
N ALA A 149 -8.90 5.43 18.97
CA ALA A 149 -8.35 6.52 18.17
C ALA A 149 -7.89 5.98 16.82
N LEU A 150 -7.92 6.83 15.80
CA LEU A 150 -7.50 6.48 14.47
C LEU A 150 -6.23 7.23 14.10
N VAL A 151 -5.21 6.50 13.65
CA VAL A 151 -3.98 7.05 13.11
C VAL A 151 -3.90 6.69 11.63
N GLN A 152 -3.73 7.67 10.78
CA GLN A 152 -3.58 7.50 9.34
C GLN A 152 -2.28 8.13 8.87
N VAL A 153 -1.59 7.44 7.97
CA VAL A 153 -0.42 7.95 7.24
C VAL A 153 -0.68 7.75 5.77
N ALA A 154 -0.49 8.78 4.99
CA ALA A 154 -0.73 8.75 3.55
C ALA A 154 0.47 9.26 2.79
N GLU A 155 0.69 8.69 1.62
CA GLU A 155 1.75 9.07 0.71
C GLU A 155 1.17 9.26 -0.69
N THR A 156 1.65 10.28 -1.39
CA THR A 156 1.22 10.52 -2.78
C THR A 156 1.80 9.48 -3.71
N ARG A 157 1.01 9.04 -4.69
CA ARG A 157 1.44 8.06 -5.69
C ARG A 157 2.00 8.71 -6.96
N GLU A 158 2.25 9.99 -6.93
CA GLU A 158 2.85 10.68 -8.08
C GLU A 158 4.28 10.18 -8.32
N LYS A 159 4.49 9.68 -9.53
CA LYS A 159 5.82 9.33 -10.06
C LYS A 159 6.37 10.49 -10.85
#